data_66ef7ef31fb4658317d32ef9816c1df4
#
_entry.id   66ef7ef31fb4658317d32ef9816c1df4
#
_cell.length_a   1.000
_cell.length_b   1.000
_cell.length_c   1.000
_cell.angle_alpha   90.00
_cell.angle_beta   90.00
_cell.angle_gamma   90.00
#
_symmetry.space_group_name_H-M   'P 1'
#
loop_
_entity.id
_entity.type
_entity.pdbx_description
1 polymer ?
#
loop_
_entity_poly.entity_id
_entity_poly.type
_entity_poly.pdbx_seq_one_letter_code
_entity_poly.pdbx_strand_id
1 'polypeptide(L)'
;AIFLIMKEKRTYVREPVKINIPSMIPPVVANAALTSGFFHELNFVDDVDWMGDSYVLHQFKDFKVVDSAQKLQKGQFRKECNPEDLMVFSFYPTKPLGGSDGGMIVTDDYEKYKWYKEAVLNGMSYAENNWDRGISFPGYKMYMSSIQARILLNNFKTFDKKMRVLKQLSDTYNKEFGYENTSQHLYRIEVLDNKKFINKMKQLGIVCGIHYPALHLNDVYNKNWKWDCPKSEVLQNRTVSLPMNEKLSFLELEYIIDKVKENI
;
A
#
# COMPACT_ATOMS: atom_id res chain seq x y z
N ALA A 1 10.10 -2.03 -2.54
CA ALA A 1 9.55 -2.46 -3.84
C ALA A 1 9.40 -1.25 -4.78
N ILE A 2 8.47 -0.32 -4.54
CA ILE A 2 8.18 0.83 -5.43
C ILE A 2 9.45 1.61 -5.79
N PHE A 3 10.30 1.91 -4.80
CA PHE A 3 11.58 2.59 -5.02
C PHE A 3 12.44 1.87 -6.08
N LEU A 4 12.56 0.54 -5.99
CA LEU A 4 13.39 -0.23 -6.93
C LEU A 4 12.81 -0.20 -8.35
N ILE A 5 11.49 -0.27 -8.50
CA ILE A 5 10.80 -0.18 -9.79
C ILE A 5 11.03 1.20 -10.43
N MET A 6 10.84 2.24 -9.64
CA MET A 6 11.07 3.61 -10.11
C MET A 6 12.55 3.83 -10.45
N LYS A 7 13.47 3.26 -9.67
CA LYS A 7 14.92 3.38 -9.91
C LYS A 7 15.35 2.63 -11.17
N GLU A 8 14.84 1.43 -11.39
CA GLU A 8 15.07 0.68 -12.63
C GLU A 8 14.61 1.49 -13.84
N LYS A 9 13.37 1.98 -13.81
CA LYS A 9 12.84 2.78 -14.92
C LYS A 9 13.68 4.04 -15.15
N ARG A 10 14.09 4.77 -14.11
CA ARG A 10 14.94 5.97 -14.23
C ARG A 10 16.33 5.68 -14.81
N THR A 11 16.87 4.48 -14.59
CA THR A 11 18.16 4.08 -15.14
C THR A 11 18.11 3.97 -16.66
N TYR A 12 17.01 3.52 -17.23
CA TYR A 12 16.84 3.27 -18.67
C TYR A 12 16.15 4.40 -19.43
N VAL A 13 15.39 5.26 -18.74
CA VAL A 13 14.65 6.37 -19.38
C VAL A 13 15.33 7.70 -19.06
N ARG A 14 15.83 8.37 -20.09
CA ARG A 14 16.49 9.69 -19.98
C ARG A 14 15.51 10.86 -20.11
N GLU A 15 14.36 10.64 -20.75
CA GLU A 15 13.34 11.67 -20.93
C GLU A 15 12.52 11.86 -19.64
N PRO A 16 11.96 13.08 -19.42
CA PRO A 16 11.05 13.33 -18.31
C PRO A 16 9.82 12.41 -18.41
N VAL A 17 9.51 11.72 -17.32
CA VAL A 17 8.35 10.83 -17.21
C VAL A 17 7.48 11.34 -16.06
N LYS A 18 6.27 11.80 -16.38
CA LYS A 18 5.31 12.24 -15.37
C LYS A 18 4.79 11.03 -14.59
N ILE A 19 5.06 11.00 -13.28
CA ILE A 19 4.65 9.94 -12.38
C ILE A 19 3.36 10.36 -11.66
N ASN A 20 2.24 9.79 -12.07
CA ASN A 20 0.95 10.02 -11.41
C ASN A 20 0.85 9.19 -10.14
N ILE A 21 0.47 9.83 -9.04
CA ILE A 21 0.29 9.19 -7.73
C ILE A 21 -1.01 9.75 -7.12
N PRO A 22 -1.90 8.91 -6.58
CA PRO A 22 -3.07 9.38 -5.84
C PRO A 22 -2.68 10.33 -4.71
N SER A 23 -3.43 11.41 -4.52
CA SER A 23 -3.09 12.38 -3.47
C SER A 23 -3.30 11.81 -2.06
N MET A 24 -4.38 11.08 -1.83
CA MET A 24 -4.67 10.45 -0.54
C MET A 24 -3.98 9.08 -0.43
N ILE A 25 -2.66 9.08 -0.27
CA ILE A 25 -1.81 7.89 -0.25
C ILE A 25 -0.80 7.96 0.91
N PRO A 26 -0.26 6.82 1.41
CA PRO A 26 0.84 6.86 2.36
C PRO A 26 2.05 7.61 1.79
N PRO A 27 2.70 8.51 2.57
CA PRO A 27 3.87 9.28 2.12
C PRO A 27 4.99 8.43 1.54
N VAL A 28 5.14 7.19 1.99
CA VAL A 28 6.18 6.27 1.51
C VAL A 28 6.13 6.02 0.00
N VAL A 29 4.94 6.12 -0.62
CA VAL A 29 4.78 5.93 -2.07
C VAL A 29 5.34 7.14 -2.84
N ALA A 30 4.94 8.36 -2.45
CA ALA A 30 5.48 9.59 -3.02
C ALA A 30 7.00 9.70 -2.78
N ASN A 31 7.47 9.41 -1.57
CA ASN A 31 8.88 9.42 -1.22
C ASN A 31 9.69 8.40 -2.06
N ALA A 32 9.13 7.24 -2.35
CA ALA A 32 9.79 6.25 -3.20
C ALA A 32 10.02 6.78 -4.63
N ALA A 33 9.06 7.48 -5.21
CA ALA A 33 9.23 8.13 -6.51
C ALA A 33 10.27 9.26 -6.45
N LEU A 34 10.15 10.16 -5.48
CA LEU A 34 11.07 11.29 -5.32
C LEU A 34 12.52 10.83 -5.13
N THR A 35 12.76 9.92 -4.19
CA THR A 35 14.12 9.46 -3.85
C THR A 35 14.74 8.57 -4.94
N SER A 36 13.93 8.01 -5.83
CA SER A 36 14.44 7.28 -7.00
C SER A 36 14.91 8.19 -8.15
N GLY A 37 14.64 9.49 -8.07
CA GLY A 37 15.11 10.49 -9.03
C GLY A 37 14.03 11.15 -9.88
N PHE A 38 12.74 10.94 -9.57
CA PHE A 38 11.60 11.57 -10.25
C PHE A 38 11.11 12.83 -9.52
N PHE A 39 12.04 13.67 -9.07
CA PHE A 39 11.73 14.82 -8.22
C PHE A 39 10.86 15.89 -8.93
N HIS A 40 11.07 16.10 -10.21
CA HIS A 40 10.34 17.10 -10.99
C HIS A 40 9.17 16.51 -11.82
N GLU A 41 9.02 15.21 -11.76
CA GLU A 41 8.01 14.48 -12.55
C GLU A 41 6.84 13.93 -11.71
N LEU A 42 6.87 14.14 -10.38
CA LEU A 42 5.75 13.74 -9.52
C LEU A 42 4.50 14.57 -9.84
N ASN A 43 3.38 13.89 -10.00
CA ASN A 43 2.08 14.50 -10.23
C ASN A 43 1.04 13.84 -9.33
N PHE A 44 0.45 14.59 -8.43
CA PHE A 44 -0.68 14.10 -7.64
C PHE A 44 -1.97 14.15 -8.46
N VAL A 45 -2.72 13.05 -8.43
CA VAL A 45 -4.01 12.89 -9.09
C VAL A 45 -5.12 12.71 -8.06
N ASP A 46 -6.32 13.14 -8.43
CA ASP A 46 -7.50 13.12 -7.55
C ASP A 46 -8.24 11.77 -7.64
N ASP A 47 -7.48 10.67 -7.52
CA ASP A 47 -8.00 9.31 -7.43
C ASP A 47 -8.19 8.95 -5.95
N VAL A 48 -9.43 8.70 -5.56
CA VAL A 48 -9.84 8.40 -4.18
C VAL A 48 -10.54 7.05 -4.04
N ASP A 49 -10.77 6.36 -5.16
CA ASP A 49 -11.62 5.15 -5.21
C ASP A 49 -10.85 3.85 -4.91
N TRP A 50 -9.50 3.87 -4.96
CA TRP A 50 -8.64 2.70 -4.78
C TRP A 50 -8.65 2.07 -3.37
N MET A 51 -9.20 2.73 -2.43
CA MET A 51 -8.94 2.57 -1.00
C MET A 51 -9.25 1.19 -0.43
N GLY A 52 -8.21 0.60 0.15
CA GLY A 52 -8.24 -0.71 0.80
C GLY A 52 -8.15 -1.88 -0.15
N ASP A 53 -7.98 -1.65 -1.44
CA ASP A 53 -7.81 -2.67 -2.48
C ASP A 53 -6.44 -2.53 -3.17
N SER A 54 -6.19 -3.29 -4.22
CA SER A 54 -5.11 -3.07 -5.17
C SER A 54 -5.53 -1.98 -6.17
N TYR A 55 -4.58 -1.19 -6.64
CA TYR A 55 -4.84 -0.15 -7.63
C TYR A 55 -3.64 0.02 -8.57
N VAL A 56 -3.88 0.59 -9.76
CA VAL A 56 -2.80 0.96 -10.68
C VAL A 56 -2.12 2.21 -10.15
N LEU A 57 -0.94 2.04 -9.56
CA LEU A 57 -0.15 3.16 -9.04
C LEU A 57 0.30 4.07 -10.20
N HIS A 58 0.85 3.46 -11.25
CA HIS A 58 1.30 4.19 -12.44
C HIS A 58 1.32 3.28 -13.67
N GLN A 59 0.94 3.87 -14.82
CA GLN A 59 1.05 3.23 -16.14
C GLN A 59 2.25 3.81 -16.88
N PHE A 60 3.29 3.02 -17.06
CA PHE A 60 4.34 3.30 -18.01
C PHE A 60 3.91 2.88 -19.42
N LYS A 61 4.71 3.25 -20.44
CA LYS A 61 4.42 2.89 -21.83
C LYS A 61 4.30 1.37 -22.02
N ASP A 62 5.17 0.61 -21.37
CA ASP A 62 5.38 -0.81 -21.63
C ASP A 62 4.78 -1.72 -20.56
N PHE A 63 4.49 -1.22 -19.37
CA PHE A 63 3.92 -1.97 -18.25
C PHE A 63 3.24 -1.05 -17.24
N LYS A 64 2.38 -1.61 -16.41
CA LYS A 64 1.84 -0.91 -15.24
C LYS A 64 2.47 -1.41 -13.94
N VAL A 65 2.44 -0.54 -12.93
CA VAL A 65 2.75 -0.87 -11.55
C VAL A 65 1.47 -0.92 -10.76
N VAL A 66 1.15 -2.08 -10.20
CA VAL A 66 -0.01 -2.29 -9.34
C VAL A 66 0.47 -2.28 -7.90
N ASP A 67 0.00 -1.34 -7.10
CA ASP A 67 0.21 -1.35 -5.65
C ASP A 67 -0.87 -2.21 -4.98
N SER A 68 -0.44 -3.30 -4.41
CA SER A 68 -1.28 -4.24 -3.66
C SER A 68 -0.83 -4.34 -2.19
N ALA A 69 -0.33 -3.25 -1.63
CA ALA A 69 0.09 -3.21 -0.23
C ALA A 69 -1.06 -3.42 0.78
N GLN A 70 -2.32 -3.35 0.34
CA GLN A 70 -3.51 -3.49 1.18
C GLN A 70 -4.34 -4.73 0.86
N LYS A 71 -3.96 -5.52 -0.15
CA LYS A 71 -4.67 -6.72 -0.58
C LYS A 71 -3.69 -7.84 -0.89
N LEU A 72 -4.02 -9.05 -0.47
CA LEU A 72 -3.28 -10.24 -0.84
C LEU A 72 -4.25 -11.41 -1.04
N GLN A 73 -4.30 -11.94 -2.26
CA GLN A 73 -5.18 -13.05 -2.63
C GLN A 73 -4.43 -14.08 -3.50
N LYS A 74 -4.87 -15.33 -3.44
CA LYS A 74 -4.33 -16.39 -4.28
C LYS A 74 -4.55 -16.10 -5.77
N GLY A 75 -3.48 -16.15 -6.55
CA GLY A 75 -3.54 -15.93 -8.01
C GLY A 75 -3.82 -14.48 -8.42
N GLN A 76 -3.67 -13.53 -7.50
CA GLN A 76 -4.03 -12.12 -7.72
C GLN A 76 -3.26 -11.51 -8.90
N PHE A 77 -1.95 -11.71 -8.99
CA PHE A 77 -1.14 -11.18 -10.09
C PHE A 77 -1.75 -11.56 -11.46
N ARG A 78 -2.05 -12.83 -11.67
CA ARG A 78 -2.61 -13.31 -12.94
C ARG A 78 -4.03 -12.83 -13.25
N LYS A 79 -4.75 -12.33 -12.26
CA LYS A 79 -6.09 -11.75 -12.45
C LYS A 79 -6.05 -10.26 -12.77
N GLU A 80 -5.05 -9.55 -12.26
CA GLU A 80 -5.00 -8.08 -12.26
C GLU A 80 -3.87 -7.53 -13.14
N CYS A 81 -2.91 -8.36 -13.55
CA CYS A 81 -1.71 -7.98 -14.28
C CYS A 81 -1.50 -8.81 -15.54
N ASN A 82 -0.83 -8.20 -16.53
CA ASN A 82 -0.22 -8.91 -17.66
C ASN A 82 1.19 -9.41 -17.27
N PRO A 83 1.81 -10.31 -18.06
CA PRO A 83 3.14 -10.84 -17.73
C PRO A 83 4.24 -9.79 -17.53
N GLU A 84 4.20 -8.69 -18.29
CA GLU A 84 5.16 -7.58 -18.24
C GLU A 84 4.96 -6.63 -17.07
N ASP A 85 3.80 -6.69 -16.42
CA ASP A 85 3.43 -5.79 -15.32
C ASP A 85 4.19 -6.13 -14.03
N LEU A 86 4.16 -5.20 -13.08
CA LEU A 86 4.76 -5.34 -11.77
C LEU A 86 3.71 -5.13 -10.69
N MET A 87 3.56 -6.10 -9.80
CA MET A 87 2.71 -5.97 -8.62
C MET A 87 3.56 -5.92 -7.36
N VAL A 88 3.27 -4.98 -6.46
CA VAL A 88 3.99 -4.83 -5.20
C VAL A 88 3.12 -5.17 -4.01
N PHE A 89 3.71 -5.86 -3.04
CA PHE A 89 3.10 -6.20 -1.76
C PHE A 89 3.92 -5.62 -0.61
N SER A 90 3.24 -5.27 0.48
CA SER A 90 3.85 -4.83 1.73
C SER A 90 3.64 -5.87 2.82
N PHE A 91 4.69 -6.13 3.58
CA PHE A 91 4.67 -6.99 4.76
C PHE A 91 4.89 -6.21 6.05
N TYR A 92 4.58 -4.91 6.03
CA TYR A 92 4.53 -4.10 7.24
C TYR A 92 3.58 -4.73 8.28
N PRO A 93 3.83 -4.65 9.58
CA PRO A 93 3.09 -5.41 10.61
C PRO A 93 1.57 -5.31 10.54
N THR A 94 1.02 -4.16 10.12
CA THR A 94 -0.43 -3.95 10.04
C THR A 94 -1.09 -4.48 8.76
N LYS A 95 -0.31 -4.95 7.79
CA LYS A 95 -0.82 -5.39 6.48
C LYS A 95 -1.54 -6.76 6.56
N PRO A 96 -2.33 -7.13 5.55
CA PRO A 96 -3.03 -8.42 5.52
C PRO A 96 -2.13 -9.61 5.86
N LEU A 97 -0.96 -9.73 5.22
CA LEU A 97 0.12 -10.61 5.64
C LEU A 97 1.22 -9.78 6.30
N GLY A 98 0.98 -9.32 7.52
CA GLY A 98 1.97 -8.56 8.29
C GLY A 98 3.11 -9.45 8.80
N GLY A 99 4.31 -8.90 8.80
CA GLY A 99 5.52 -9.52 9.37
C GLY A 99 6.25 -8.54 10.27
N SER A 100 7.58 -8.68 10.35
CA SER A 100 8.43 -7.69 11.06
C SER A 100 8.72 -6.46 10.21
N ASP A 101 8.64 -6.57 8.93
CA ASP A 101 8.75 -5.59 7.84
C ASP A 101 9.00 -6.33 6.52
N GLY A 102 9.09 -5.60 5.40
CA GLY A 102 9.46 -6.14 4.11
C GLY A 102 8.42 -5.86 3.03
N GLY A 103 8.69 -6.40 1.86
CA GLY A 103 7.81 -6.31 0.70
C GLY A 103 8.23 -7.29 -0.39
N MET A 104 7.43 -7.37 -1.42
CA MET A 104 7.68 -8.24 -2.56
C MET A 104 7.31 -7.54 -3.86
N ILE A 105 8.08 -7.81 -4.91
CA ILE A 105 7.74 -7.48 -6.30
C ILE A 105 7.40 -8.80 -6.98
N VAL A 106 6.30 -8.83 -7.72
CA VAL A 106 5.87 -9.98 -8.53
C VAL A 106 5.77 -9.57 -9.98
N THR A 107 6.30 -10.40 -10.86
CA THR A 107 6.24 -10.26 -12.32
C THR A 107 6.41 -11.63 -12.96
N ASP A 108 5.89 -11.83 -14.18
CA ASP A 108 6.20 -12.99 -15.03
C ASP A 108 7.31 -12.66 -16.07
N ASP A 109 7.82 -11.42 -16.10
CA ASP A 109 8.96 -10.98 -16.90
C ASP A 109 10.28 -11.43 -16.25
N TYR A 110 10.94 -12.41 -16.89
CA TYR A 110 12.17 -13.01 -16.37
C TYR A 110 13.35 -12.03 -16.29
N GLU A 111 13.49 -11.12 -17.25
CA GLU A 111 14.60 -10.16 -17.26
C GLU A 111 14.43 -9.12 -16.14
N LYS A 112 13.22 -8.64 -15.91
CA LYS A 112 12.91 -7.79 -14.74
C LYS A 112 13.16 -8.54 -13.43
N TYR A 113 12.67 -9.78 -13.31
CA TYR A 113 12.93 -10.60 -12.13
C TYR A 113 14.43 -10.73 -11.83
N LYS A 114 15.25 -11.04 -12.85
CA LYS A 114 16.69 -11.14 -12.73
C LYS A 114 17.31 -9.83 -12.27
N TRP A 115 16.92 -8.72 -12.89
CA TRP A 115 17.41 -7.40 -12.53
C TRP A 115 17.09 -7.05 -11.06
N TYR A 116 15.84 -7.28 -10.59
CA TYR A 116 15.49 -6.99 -9.19
C TYR A 116 16.23 -7.90 -8.20
N LYS A 117 16.46 -9.16 -8.56
CA LYS A 117 17.26 -10.08 -7.74
C LYS A 117 18.68 -9.57 -7.55
N GLU A 118 19.32 -9.09 -8.59
CA GLU A 118 20.65 -8.51 -8.54
C GLU A 118 20.62 -7.15 -7.81
N ALA A 119 19.66 -6.29 -8.11
CA ALA A 119 19.52 -4.96 -7.52
C ALA A 119 19.44 -4.99 -5.99
N VAL A 120 18.67 -5.91 -5.39
CA VAL A 120 18.56 -6.05 -3.94
C VAL A 120 19.80 -6.66 -3.29
N LEU A 121 20.69 -7.27 -4.08
CA LEU A 121 21.91 -7.94 -3.65
C LEU A 121 23.16 -7.15 -4.07
N ASN A 122 23.17 -5.83 -3.90
CA ASN A 122 24.28 -4.93 -4.24
C ASN A 122 24.62 -4.88 -5.75
N GLY A 123 23.74 -5.26 -6.64
CA GLY A 123 23.99 -5.37 -8.10
C GLY A 123 24.85 -6.56 -8.47
N MET A 124 24.95 -7.56 -7.61
CA MET A 124 25.74 -8.76 -7.84
C MET A 124 24.92 -9.85 -8.50
N SER A 125 25.54 -10.53 -9.49
CA SER A 125 24.96 -11.73 -10.08
C SER A 125 24.75 -12.83 -9.02
N TYR A 126 23.65 -13.57 -9.15
CA TYR A 126 23.39 -14.69 -8.27
C TYR A 126 24.17 -15.92 -8.76
N ALA A 127 25.10 -16.39 -7.94
CA ALA A 127 25.83 -17.64 -8.20
C ALA A 127 25.57 -18.59 -7.02
N GLU A 128 25.00 -19.78 -7.30
CA GLU A 128 24.63 -20.73 -6.25
C GLU A 128 25.83 -21.28 -5.47
N ASN A 129 26.98 -21.44 -6.12
CA ASN A 129 28.13 -22.16 -5.57
C ASN A 129 29.45 -21.39 -5.62
N ASN A 130 29.45 -20.08 -5.85
CA ASN A 130 30.70 -19.33 -6.00
C ASN A 130 30.66 -18.01 -5.21
N TRP A 131 31.75 -17.71 -4.49
CA TRP A 131 31.96 -16.42 -3.83
C TRP A 131 32.42 -15.34 -4.80
N ASP A 132 32.88 -15.71 -5.98
CA ASP A 132 33.25 -14.77 -7.05
C ASP A 132 31.99 -14.33 -7.82
N ARG A 133 31.33 -13.33 -7.28
CA ARG A 133 30.13 -12.74 -7.87
C ARG A 133 30.50 -11.49 -8.64
N GLY A 134 30.29 -11.50 -9.94
CA GLY A 134 30.41 -10.30 -10.76
C GLY A 134 29.44 -9.21 -10.31
N ILE A 135 29.86 -7.96 -10.35
CA ILE A 135 29.01 -6.79 -10.13
C ILE A 135 28.53 -6.31 -11.49
N SER A 136 27.19 -6.36 -11.71
CA SER A 136 26.58 -5.95 -12.98
C SER A 136 26.32 -4.44 -13.02
N PHE A 137 25.95 -3.85 -11.87
CA PHE A 137 25.61 -2.43 -11.72
C PHE A 137 25.61 -2.04 -10.23
N PRO A 138 25.64 -0.74 -9.89
CA PRO A 138 25.46 -0.29 -8.50
C PRO A 138 24.06 -0.63 -7.98
N GLY A 139 23.97 -1.59 -7.06
CA GLY A 139 22.72 -2.06 -6.48
C GLY A 139 22.56 -1.64 -5.02
N TYR A 140 21.64 -2.32 -4.31
CA TYR A 140 21.24 -2.01 -2.95
C TYR A 140 21.30 -3.25 -2.07
N LYS A 141 21.46 -3.06 -0.77
CA LYS A 141 21.31 -4.12 0.22
C LYS A 141 19.89 -4.13 0.78
N MET A 142 18.94 -4.65 0.00
CA MET A 142 17.49 -4.59 0.29
C MET A 142 16.82 -5.98 0.27
N TYR A 143 17.58 -7.05 0.42
CA TYR A 143 17.01 -8.39 0.51
C TYR A 143 16.38 -8.65 1.89
N MET A 144 15.32 -9.43 1.90
CA MET A 144 14.67 -9.86 3.13
C MET A 144 15.60 -10.77 3.92
N SER A 145 15.76 -10.52 5.22
CA SER A 145 16.54 -11.40 6.10
C SER A 145 15.79 -12.72 6.35
N SER A 146 16.53 -13.77 6.70
CA SER A 146 15.94 -15.07 7.05
C SER A 146 15.03 -15.01 8.26
N ILE A 147 15.26 -14.07 9.19
CA ILE A 147 14.39 -13.85 10.36
C ILE A 147 13.04 -13.28 9.90
N GLN A 148 13.05 -12.24 9.05
CA GLN A 148 11.83 -11.66 8.48
C GLN A 148 11.04 -12.70 7.68
N ALA A 149 11.71 -13.44 6.80
CA ALA A 149 11.09 -14.50 6.02
C ALA A 149 10.45 -15.58 6.90
N ARG A 150 11.10 -15.97 7.99
CA ARG A 150 10.58 -16.98 8.94
C ARG A 150 9.32 -16.49 9.66
N ILE A 151 9.28 -15.24 10.07
CA ILE A 151 8.09 -14.62 10.68
C ILE A 151 6.93 -14.63 9.67
N LEU A 152 7.18 -14.20 8.44
CA LEU A 152 6.17 -14.18 7.38
C LEU A 152 5.64 -15.58 7.06
N LEU A 153 6.51 -16.56 6.90
CA LEU A 153 6.12 -17.96 6.66
C LEU A 153 5.26 -18.50 7.81
N ASN A 154 5.56 -18.13 9.03
CA ASN A 154 4.75 -18.55 10.18
C ASN A 154 3.35 -17.88 10.15
N ASN A 155 3.27 -16.59 9.87
CA ASN A 155 2.00 -15.87 9.76
C ASN A 155 1.18 -16.35 8.56
N PHE A 156 1.84 -16.75 7.49
CA PHE A 156 1.18 -17.31 6.29
C PHE A 156 0.42 -18.60 6.58
N LYS A 157 0.82 -19.40 7.54
CA LYS A 157 0.12 -20.65 7.95
C LYS A 157 -1.32 -20.38 8.42
N THR A 158 -1.57 -19.23 9.02
CA THR A 158 -2.88 -18.82 9.55
C THR A 158 -3.57 -17.77 8.70
N PHE A 159 -2.99 -17.42 7.57
CA PHE A 159 -3.44 -16.33 6.72
C PHE A 159 -4.90 -16.49 6.25
N ASP A 160 -5.28 -17.66 5.73
CA ASP A 160 -6.65 -17.93 5.27
C ASP A 160 -7.68 -17.81 6.40
N LYS A 161 -7.31 -18.21 7.63
CA LYS A 161 -8.18 -18.03 8.80
C LYS A 161 -8.36 -16.56 9.12
N LYS A 162 -7.28 -15.79 9.14
CA LYS A 162 -7.29 -14.35 9.36
C LYS A 162 -8.18 -13.65 8.32
N MET A 163 -8.01 -13.97 7.04
CA MET A 163 -8.77 -13.33 5.96
C MET A 163 -10.28 -13.63 6.06
N ARG A 164 -10.68 -14.84 6.50
CA ARG A 164 -12.10 -15.13 6.76
C ARG A 164 -12.68 -14.26 7.88
N VAL A 165 -11.94 -14.08 8.98
CA VAL A 165 -12.39 -13.22 10.09
C VAL A 165 -12.52 -11.76 9.62
N LEU A 166 -11.52 -11.23 8.92
CA LEU A 166 -11.55 -9.86 8.41
C LEU A 166 -12.69 -9.64 7.42
N LYS A 167 -12.99 -10.64 6.59
CA LYS A 167 -14.16 -10.58 5.71
C LYS A 167 -15.47 -10.52 6.50
N GLN A 168 -15.63 -11.35 7.52
CA GLN A 168 -16.82 -11.31 8.38
C GLN A 168 -17.00 -9.96 9.07
N LEU A 169 -15.91 -9.35 9.57
CA LEU A 169 -15.93 -8.01 10.15
C LEU A 169 -16.38 -6.97 9.11
N SER A 170 -15.79 -7.00 7.91
CA SER A 170 -16.15 -6.08 6.83
C SER A 170 -17.61 -6.25 6.41
N ASP A 171 -18.08 -7.49 6.23
CA ASP A 171 -19.49 -7.79 5.87
C ASP A 171 -20.48 -7.29 6.95
N THR A 172 -20.09 -7.41 8.23
CA THR A 172 -20.91 -6.90 9.34
C THR A 172 -20.99 -5.38 9.32
N TYR A 173 -19.87 -4.70 9.19
CA TYR A 173 -19.83 -3.24 9.06
C TYR A 173 -20.62 -2.76 7.83
N ASN A 174 -20.49 -3.42 6.68
CA ASN A 174 -21.24 -3.10 5.46
C ASN A 174 -22.74 -3.16 5.70
N LYS A 175 -23.22 -4.23 6.35
CA LYS A 175 -24.62 -4.40 6.70
C LYS A 175 -25.13 -3.29 7.62
N GLU A 176 -24.32 -2.89 8.61
CA GLU A 176 -24.73 -1.96 9.66
C GLU A 176 -24.65 -0.49 9.23
N PHE A 177 -23.74 -0.15 8.31
CA PHE A 177 -23.51 1.23 7.85
C PHE A 177 -23.94 1.50 6.41
N GLY A 178 -24.37 0.49 5.66
CA GLY A 178 -24.84 0.65 4.28
C GLY A 178 -23.73 0.89 3.26
N TYR A 179 -22.50 0.47 3.54
CA TYR A 179 -21.37 0.54 2.60
C TYR A 179 -21.14 -0.79 1.87
N GLU A 180 -20.47 -0.71 0.73
CA GLU A 180 -19.98 -1.88 -0.03
C GLU A 180 -18.45 -1.95 -0.02
N ASN A 181 -17.84 -1.94 1.16
CA ASN A 181 -16.38 -2.02 1.29
C ASN A 181 -15.91 -3.47 1.08
N THR A 182 -15.05 -3.69 0.10
CA THR A 182 -14.43 -4.99 -0.21
C THR A 182 -13.06 -5.19 0.45
N SER A 183 -12.50 -4.15 1.05
CA SER A 183 -11.19 -4.21 1.71
C SER A 183 -11.22 -5.14 2.92
N GLN A 184 -10.14 -5.90 3.06
CA GLN A 184 -9.87 -6.72 4.23
C GLN A 184 -8.72 -6.15 5.07
N HIS A 185 -8.40 -4.88 4.88
CA HIS A 185 -7.34 -4.18 5.60
C HIS A 185 -7.83 -2.90 6.29
N LEU A 186 -8.57 -2.06 5.57
CA LEU A 186 -9.11 -0.81 6.09
C LEU A 186 -10.63 -0.81 5.91
N TYR A 187 -11.36 -0.46 6.95
CA TYR A 187 -12.80 -0.18 6.84
C TYR A 187 -13.03 1.32 7.03
N ARG A 188 -13.50 1.98 6.00
CA ARG A 188 -13.66 3.43 5.96
C ARG A 188 -15.11 3.84 5.90
N ILE A 189 -15.41 4.88 6.67
CA ILE A 189 -16.69 5.61 6.65
C ILE A 189 -16.45 7.09 6.39
N GLU A 190 -17.46 7.81 5.96
CA GLU A 190 -17.45 9.25 5.89
C GLU A 190 -18.24 9.86 7.05
N VAL A 191 -17.71 10.95 7.62
CA VAL A 191 -18.32 11.76 8.66
C VAL A 191 -18.20 13.24 8.29
N LEU A 192 -18.91 14.13 8.97
CA LEU A 192 -18.86 15.57 8.68
C LEU A 192 -17.50 16.20 9.06
N ASP A 193 -16.90 15.75 10.17
CA ASP A 193 -15.60 16.24 10.68
C ASP A 193 -14.88 15.07 11.35
N ASN A 194 -13.89 14.52 10.66
CA ASN A 194 -13.18 13.34 11.16
C ASN A 194 -12.38 13.59 12.43
N LYS A 195 -11.85 14.80 12.64
CA LYS A 195 -11.08 15.12 13.85
C LYS A 195 -11.98 15.15 15.10
N LYS A 196 -13.15 15.74 14.98
CA LYS A 196 -14.15 15.75 16.08
C LYS A 196 -14.63 14.33 16.34
N PHE A 197 -14.98 13.59 15.30
CA PHE A 197 -15.44 12.21 15.43
C PHE A 197 -14.38 11.31 16.07
N ILE A 198 -13.12 11.33 15.60
CA ILE A 198 -12.02 10.54 16.17
C ILE A 198 -11.77 10.88 17.63
N ASN A 199 -11.81 12.17 18.00
CA ASN A 199 -11.67 12.59 19.40
C ASN A 199 -12.80 12.04 20.28
N LYS A 200 -14.05 12.03 19.77
CA LYS A 200 -15.18 11.45 20.48
C LYS A 200 -15.04 9.94 20.64
N MET A 201 -14.69 9.22 19.56
CA MET A 201 -14.45 7.78 19.61
C MET A 201 -13.33 7.42 20.59
N LYS A 202 -12.25 8.21 20.61
CA LYS A 202 -11.14 8.01 21.55
C LYS A 202 -11.58 8.11 23.02
N GLN A 203 -12.50 9.04 23.36
CA GLN A 203 -13.07 9.16 24.70
C GLN A 203 -13.91 7.92 25.09
N LEU A 204 -14.47 7.23 24.10
CA LEU A 204 -15.20 5.99 24.25
C LEU A 204 -14.33 4.73 24.17
N GLY A 205 -12.97 4.90 24.15
CA GLY A 205 -12.03 3.80 24.06
C GLY A 205 -11.86 3.19 22.66
N ILE A 206 -12.42 3.80 21.62
CA ILE A 206 -12.35 3.33 20.24
C ILE A 206 -11.28 4.10 19.49
N VAL A 207 -10.25 3.40 19.00
CA VAL A 207 -9.13 3.99 18.24
C VAL A 207 -9.45 3.95 16.75
N CYS A 208 -9.76 5.11 16.19
CA CYS A 208 -9.96 5.32 14.75
C CYS A 208 -8.74 5.99 14.11
N GLY A 209 -8.63 5.92 12.78
CA GLY A 209 -7.51 6.51 12.02
C GLY A 209 -7.97 7.31 10.81
N ILE A 210 -7.03 8.04 10.18
CA ILE A 210 -7.23 8.72 8.90
C ILE A 210 -6.30 8.06 7.86
N HIS A 211 -6.86 7.45 6.85
CA HIS A 211 -6.12 6.83 5.75
C HIS A 211 -6.66 7.35 4.39
N TYR A 212 -6.04 8.40 3.82
CA TYR A 212 -4.86 9.14 4.28
C TYR A 212 -5.09 10.65 4.13
N PRO A 213 -4.29 11.52 4.77
CA PRO A 213 -4.27 12.95 4.45
C PRO A 213 -3.87 13.16 2.99
N ALA A 214 -4.36 14.24 2.38
CA ALA A 214 -4.02 14.62 1.01
C ALA A 214 -2.59 15.18 0.95
N LEU A 215 -1.69 14.47 0.30
CA LEU A 215 -0.25 14.80 0.27
C LEU A 215 0.03 16.08 -0.51
N HIS A 216 -0.74 16.39 -1.55
CA HIS A 216 -0.55 17.59 -2.36
C HIS A 216 -0.71 18.89 -1.57
N LEU A 217 -1.38 18.86 -0.41
CA LEU A 217 -1.53 20.00 0.50
C LEU A 217 -0.37 20.14 1.49
N ASN A 218 0.52 19.15 1.55
CA ASN A 218 1.64 19.17 2.49
C ASN A 218 2.82 19.96 1.91
N ASP A 219 3.37 20.89 2.69
CA ASP A 219 4.46 21.79 2.29
C ASP A 219 5.73 21.08 1.79
N VAL A 220 5.95 19.83 2.22
CA VAL A 220 7.06 19.02 1.72
C VAL A 220 6.95 18.74 0.23
N TYR A 221 5.73 18.59 -0.29
CA TYR A 221 5.48 18.23 -1.69
C TYR A 221 5.08 19.44 -2.54
N ASN A 222 4.41 20.45 -1.97
CA ASN A 222 3.75 21.52 -2.73
C ASN A 222 4.60 22.80 -2.91
N LYS A 223 5.82 22.88 -2.40
CA LYS A 223 6.64 24.10 -2.39
C LYS A 223 6.72 24.83 -3.73
N ASN A 224 6.70 24.10 -4.84
CA ASN A 224 6.87 24.66 -6.18
C ASN A 224 5.75 24.26 -7.17
N TRP A 225 4.72 23.57 -6.71
CA TRP A 225 3.70 22.96 -7.57
C TRP A 225 2.32 23.12 -6.96
N LYS A 226 1.33 23.34 -7.83
CA LYS A 226 -0.09 23.28 -7.44
C LYS A 226 -0.75 22.15 -8.21
N TRP A 227 -1.45 21.31 -7.50
CA TRP A 227 -2.28 20.25 -8.06
C TRP A 227 -3.74 20.52 -7.74
N ASP A 228 -4.61 20.15 -8.64
CA ASP A 228 -6.06 20.25 -8.48
C ASP A 228 -6.61 18.88 -8.10
N CYS A 229 -6.94 18.70 -6.81
CA CYS A 229 -7.44 17.45 -6.26
C CYS A 229 -8.64 17.70 -5.32
N PRO A 230 -9.76 18.26 -5.82
CA PRO A 230 -10.88 18.73 -5.00
C PRO A 230 -11.56 17.60 -4.21
N LYS A 231 -11.67 16.38 -4.75
CA LYS A 231 -12.21 15.23 -4.00
C LYS A 231 -11.33 14.89 -2.80
N SER A 232 -10.03 14.82 -3.01
CA SER A 232 -9.05 14.54 -1.95
C SER A 232 -9.09 15.62 -0.84
N GLU A 233 -9.25 16.89 -1.22
CA GLU A 233 -9.36 18.01 -0.26
C GLU A 233 -10.58 17.90 0.64
N VAL A 234 -11.71 17.46 0.10
CA VAL A 234 -12.92 17.22 0.87
C VAL A 234 -12.79 15.97 1.73
N LEU A 235 -12.41 14.85 1.12
CA LEU A 235 -12.42 13.53 1.77
C LEU A 235 -11.38 13.40 2.88
N GLN A 236 -10.23 14.07 2.79
CA GLN A 236 -9.23 14.03 3.87
C GLN A 236 -9.76 14.51 5.22
N ASN A 237 -10.78 15.39 5.22
CA ASN A 237 -11.41 15.92 6.45
C ASN A 237 -12.64 15.11 6.88
N ARG A 238 -13.12 14.19 6.06
CA ARG A 238 -14.36 13.43 6.28
C ARG A 238 -14.13 11.95 6.49
N THR A 239 -13.04 11.40 5.97
CA THR A 239 -12.76 9.97 6.03
C THR A 239 -12.25 9.55 7.40
N VAL A 240 -12.82 8.46 7.93
CA VAL A 240 -12.39 7.79 9.15
C VAL A 240 -12.25 6.30 8.88
N SER A 241 -11.16 5.69 9.34
CA SER A 241 -11.00 4.25 9.36
C SER A 241 -11.36 3.71 10.73
N LEU A 242 -12.32 2.79 10.77
CA LEU A 242 -12.75 2.07 11.96
C LEU A 242 -11.77 0.95 12.31
N PRO A 243 -11.76 0.47 13.57
CA PRO A 243 -10.96 -0.67 13.97
C PRO A 243 -11.29 -1.91 13.12
N MET A 244 -10.27 -2.51 12.51
CA MET A 244 -10.40 -3.69 11.68
C MET A 244 -9.19 -4.61 11.86
N ASN A 245 -9.32 -5.58 12.75
CA ASN A 245 -8.27 -6.59 12.97
C ASN A 245 -8.89 -7.90 13.45
N GLU A 246 -8.18 -9.00 13.22
CA GLU A 246 -8.64 -10.36 13.51
C GLU A 246 -8.79 -10.70 14.99
N LYS A 247 -8.40 -9.79 15.90
CA LYS A 247 -8.50 -9.98 17.35
C LYS A 247 -9.74 -9.33 17.95
N LEU A 248 -10.49 -8.54 17.16
CA LEU A 248 -11.75 -7.97 17.62
C LEU A 248 -12.74 -9.09 17.98
N SER A 249 -13.21 -9.05 19.22
CA SER A 249 -14.32 -9.89 19.67
C SER A 249 -15.65 -9.41 19.11
N PHE A 250 -16.65 -10.28 19.12
CA PHE A 250 -18.00 -9.91 18.70
C PHE A 250 -18.60 -8.77 19.56
N LEU A 251 -18.38 -8.81 20.86
CA LEU A 251 -18.86 -7.76 21.78
C LEU A 251 -18.19 -6.39 21.51
N GLU A 252 -16.90 -6.39 21.22
CA GLU A 252 -16.20 -5.15 20.84
C GLU A 252 -16.71 -4.61 19.50
N LEU A 253 -16.99 -5.49 18.55
CA LEU A 253 -17.57 -5.10 17.25
C LEU A 253 -18.95 -4.47 17.41
N GLU A 254 -19.85 -5.08 18.18
CA GLU A 254 -21.17 -4.52 18.49
C GLU A 254 -21.04 -3.16 19.18
N TYR A 255 -20.19 -3.06 20.20
CA TYR A 255 -19.95 -1.79 20.88
C TYR A 255 -19.44 -0.69 19.93
N ILE A 256 -18.51 -1.00 19.03
CA ILE A 256 -18.03 -0.05 18.02
C ILE A 256 -19.18 0.40 17.12
N ILE A 257 -19.99 -0.53 16.62
CA ILE A 257 -21.12 -0.23 15.74
C ILE A 257 -22.12 0.71 16.42
N ASP A 258 -22.51 0.42 17.66
CA ASP A 258 -23.44 1.25 18.42
C ASP A 258 -22.90 2.66 18.63
N LYS A 259 -21.64 2.76 19.06
CA LYS A 259 -21.02 4.07 19.31
C LYS A 259 -20.78 4.87 18.03
N VAL A 260 -20.50 4.23 16.93
CA VAL A 260 -20.40 4.89 15.62
C VAL A 260 -21.78 5.41 15.21
N LYS A 261 -22.86 4.62 15.29
CA LYS A 261 -24.23 5.05 14.94
C LYS A 261 -24.75 6.21 15.79
N GLU A 262 -24.37 6.25 17.07
CA GLU A 262 -24.75 7.34 17.98
C GLU A 262 -24.05 8.67 17.65
N ASN A 263 -22.98 8.66 16.84
CA ASN A 263 -22.08 9.81 16.68
C ASN A 263 -21.76 10.19 15.21
N ILE A 264 -22.39 9.53 14.23
CA ILE A 264 -22.33 9.93 12.80
C ILE A 264 -23.22 11.13 12.54
#